data_f8f9c435a967415715f8ab43d9518482
#
_entry.id   f8f9c435a967415715f8ab43d9518482
#
_cell.length_a   1.000
_cell.length_b   1.000
_cell.length_c   1.000
_cell.angle_alpha   90.00
_cell.angle_beta   90.00
_cell.angle_gamma   90.00
#
_symmetry.space_group_name_H-M   'P 1'
#
loop_
_entity.id
_entity.type
_entity.pdbx_description
1 polymer ?
#
loop_
_entity_poly.entity_id
_entity_poly.type
_entity_poly.pdbx_seq_one_letter_code
_entity_poly.pdbx_strand_id
1 'polypeptide(L)'
;QTGRIMDGRRWSDGLHQAVEAKEHVKVKEATQTFATITLQNYFRMYHKLSGMTGTASTEAGEFWDIYKLDVVEIPTNKPIARNDMDDRIYKTSREKYNAVIDEIIEMRNSGRPTLVGTTSVEISELLSKMLNMRKIPHQVLNAKLHQKEADIVALAGQSRLGTVTIKDEAGNTNEEERLLGAVTIATNMAGRGTDIKLSQEVKAAGGLAIIGTERHESRRVDRQLRGRAGRQGDPGSSVFYVSLEDKLMRLFASERIARVMDKLGFKEGDRIESPMISRSIEHAQKKVEENNFGIRKRLLEYDDVMNKQRTVVYEKRKHALMGERIGMDITNIIWDRVVSIIEKNDYEGCQDEFMKILAMECPFSNEEFVNESKDTIAEKSFQIAMADFKRKTDRI
;
A
#
# COMPACT_ATOMS: atom_id res chain seq x y z
N GLN A 1 -7.48 0.69 -4.02
CA GLN A 1 -7.33 -0.17 -2.83
C GLN A 1 -7.90 0.48 -1.57
N THR A 2 -7.58 1.74 -1.29
CA THR A 2 -8.11 2.45 -0.11
C THR A 2 -9.44 3.13 -0.39
N GLY A 3 -9.71 3.48 -1.66
CA GLY A 3 -10.87 4.25 -2.12
C GLY A 3 -11.00 5.63 -1.49
N ARG A 4 -10.01 6.07 -0.74
CA ARG A 4 -9.96 7.43 -0.20
C ARG A 4 -9.49 8.39 -1.28
N ILE A 5 -10.12 9.56 -1.35
CA ILE A 5 -9.63 10.67 -2.15
C ILE A 5 -8.27 11.06 -1.58
N MET A 6 -7.26 11.09 -2.42
CA MET A 6 -5.91 11.50 -2.03
C MET A 6 -5.71 12.95 -2.44
N ASP A 7 -5.91 13.85 -1.49
CA ASP A 7 -5.68 15.27 -1.71
C ASP A 7 -4.23 15.54 -2.14
N GLY A 8 -4.06 16.49 -3.03
CA GLY A 8 -2.74 16.89 -3.53
C GLY A 8 -2.15 16.01 -4.64
N ARG A 9 -2.76 14.87 -5.00
CA ARG A 9 -2.36 14.11 -6.19
C ARG A 9 -2.86 14.77 -7.45
N ARG A 10 -1.95 15.12 -8.34
CA ARG A 10 -2.23 15.77 -9.61
C ARG A 10 -1.45 15.08 -10.73
N TRP A 11 -2.00 15.08 -11.93
CA TRP A 11 -1.25 14.68 -13.12
C TRP A 11 -0.19 15.74 -13.43
N SER A 12 0.94 15.30 -13.95
CA SER A 12 2.06 16.17 -14.36
C SER A 12 1.82 16.80 -15.73
N ASP A 13 2.73 17.64 -16.12
CA ASP A 13 2.88 18.16 -17.50
C ASP A 13 1.65 18.93 -18.03
N GLY A 14 0.94 19.62 -17.13
CA GLY A 14 -0.21 20.43 -17.52
C GLY A 14 -1.50 19.66 -17.76
N LEU A 15 -1.48 18.32 -17.74
CA LEU A 15 -2.66 17.49 -17.99
C LEU A 15 -3.78 17.76 -16.97
N HIS A 16 -3.43 17.96 -15.70
CA HIS A 16 -4.42 18.24 -14.66
C HIS A 16 -5.14 19.55 -14.92
N GLN A 17 -4.40 20.60 -15.26
CA GLN A 17 -4.94 21.92 -15.60
C GLN A 17 -5.82 21.85 -16.86
N ALA A 18 -5.41 21.06 -17.85
CA ALA A 18 -6.22 20.86 -19.06
C ALA A 18 -7.58 20.18 -18.75
N VAL A 19 -7.58 19.21 -17.83
CA VAL A 19 -8.83 18.57 -17.37
C VAL A 19 -9.66 19.54 -16.54
N GLU A 20 -9.05 20.32 -15.62
CA GLU A 20 -9.75 21.35 -14.86
C GLU A 20 -10.42 22.38 -15.78
N ALA A 21 -9.73 22.81 -16.83
CA ALA A 21 -10.27 23.73 -17.82
C ALA A 21 -11.43 23.09 -18.62
N LYS A 22 -11.27 21.83 -19.06
CA LYS A 22 -12.29 21.08 -19.77
C LYS A 22 -13.56 20.90 -18.95
N GLU A 23 -13.42 20.61 -17.67
CA GLU A 23 -14.55 20.42 -16.75
C GLU A 23 -15.09 21.75 -16.17
N HIS A 24 -14.63 22.89 -16.67
CA HIS A 24 -15.05 24.23 -16.26
C HIS A 24 -14.93 24.51 -14.76
N VAL A 25 -13.95 23.88 -14.09
CA VAL A 25 -13.59 24.18 -12.69
C VAL A 25 -12.42 25.15 -12.65
N LYS A 26 -12.21 25.79 -11.49
CA LYS A 26 -11.11 26.73 -11.33
C LYS A 26 -9.77 26.02 -11.55
N VAL A 27 -9.04 26.44 -12.57
CA VAL A 27 -7.67 25.95 -12.83
C VAL A 27 -6.75 26.43 -11.72
N LYS A 28 -6.07 25.48 -11.07
CA LYS A 28 -5.12 25.76 -10.00
C LYS A 28 -3.72 25.91 -10.56
N GLU A 29 -2.87 26.59 -9.81
CA GLU A 29 -1.45 26.79 -10.19
C GLU A 29 -0.72 25.45 -10.36
N ALA A 30 0.25 25.44 -11.25
CA ALA A 30 1.12 24.28 -11.43
C ALA A 30 1.98 24.05 -10.19
N THR A 31 2.03 22.81 -9.73
CA THR A 31 2.93 22.42 -8.64
C THR A 31 4.24 21.91 -9.20
N GLN A 32 5.36 22.44 -8.71
CA GLN A 32 6.68 21.92 -9.05
C GLN A 32 7.16 20.94 -8.00
N THR A 33 7.54 19.74 -8.43
CA THR A 33 8.16 18.75 -7.54
C THR A 33 9.61 19.12 -7.29
N PHE A 34 9.96 19.45 -6.07
CA PHE A 34 11.34 19.81 -5.70
C PHE A 34 12.24 18.58 -5.54
N ALA A 35 11.70 17.48 -5.06
CA ALA A 35 12.45 16.25 -4.82
C ALA A 35 11.49 15.03 -4.72
N THR A 36 12.00 13.89 -5.11
CA THR A 36 11.33 12.59 -4.94
C THR A 36 12.26 11.63 -4.20
N ILE A 37 11.68 10.80 -3.33
CA ILE A 37 12.39 9.75 -2.61
C ILE A 37 11.44 8.57 -2.40
N THR A 38 11.94 7.35 -2.44
CA THR A 38 11.15 6.18 -2.05
C THR A 38 10.90 6.16 -0.55
N LEU A 39 9.77 5.59 -0.12
CA LEU A 39 9.48 5.44 1.31
C LEU A 39 10.59 4.67 2.04
N GLN A 40 11.16 3.66 1.40
CA GLN A 40 12.24 2.87 1.97
C GLN A 40 13.48 3.72 2.24
N ASN A 41 13.93 4.52 1.27
CA ASN A 41 15.07 5.40 1.45
C ASN A 41 14.78 6.53 2.43
N TYR A 42 13.54 7.03 2.45
CA TYR A 42 13.12 8.03 3.44
C TYR A 42 13.26 7.49 4.87
N PHE A 43 12.72 6.30 5.16
CA PHE A 43 12.81 5.72 6.50
C PHE A 43 14.23 5.29 6.88
N ARG A 44 15.08 4.93 5.91
CA ARG A 44 16.51 4.65 6.15
C ARG A 44 17.32 5.86 6.61
N MET A 45 16.80 7.08 6.44
CA MET A 45 17.46 8.31 6.94
C MET A 45 17.39 8.45 8.46
N TYR A 46 16.52 7.73 9.14
CA TYR A 46 16.38 7.82 10.59
C TYR A 46 17.39 6.92 11.30
N HIS A 47 18.11 7.48 12.26
CA HIS A 47 19.07 6.74 13.09
C HIS A 47 18.38 5.77 14.06
N LYS A 48 17.16 6.12 14.52
CA LYS A 48 16.30 5.28 15.35
C LYS A 48 15.00 5.08 14.65
N LEU A 49 14.71 3.85 14.28
CA LEU A 49 13.48 3.46 13.59
C LEU A 49 12.87 2.27 14.32
N SER A 50 11.60 2.38 14.66
CA SER A 50 10.82 1.29 15.23
C SER A 50 9.36 1.42 14.85
N GLY A 51 8.60 0.34 15.00
CA GLY A 51 7.18 0.34 14.71
C GLY A 51 6.46 -0.77 15.48
N MET A 52 5.14 -0.71 15.50
CA MET A 52 4.31 -1.73 16.12
C MET A 52 3.19 -2.14 15.18
N THR A 53 2.98 -3.45 15.08
CA THR A 53 1.86 -4.03 14.32
C THR A 53 1.56 -5.43 14.82
N GLY A 54 0.32 -5.87 14.69
CA GLY A 54 -0.08 -7.25 15.01
C GLY A 54 0.29 -8.27 13.94
N THR A 55 0.96 -7.90 12.86
CA THR A 55 1.15 -8.78 11.69
C THR A 55 2.55 -8.69 11.06
N ALA A 56 3.59 -8.27 11.81
CA ALA A 56 4.94 -8.12 11.26
C ALA A 56 5.66 -9.46 11.02
N SER A 57 5.32 -10.51 11.75
CA SER A 57 6.08 -11.77 11.73
C SER A 57 6.17 -12.43 10.35
N THR A 58 5.16 -12.25 9.50
CA THR A 58 5.19 -12.77 8.12
C THR A 58 6.20 -12.08 7.22
N GLU A 59 6.58 -10.84 7.56
CA GLU A 59 7.45 -9.97 6.78
C GLU A 59 8.80 -9.71 7.48
N ALA A 60 9.15 -10.49 8.51
CA ALA A 60 10.36 -10.29 9.30
C ALA A 60 11.63 -10.26 8.44
N GLY A 61 11.74 -11.14 7.44
CA GLY A 61 12.86 -11.15 6.49
C GLY A 61 12.97 -9.86 5.68
N GLU A 62 11.83 -9.29 5.23
CA GLU A 62 11.81 -8.02 4.50
C GLU A 62 12.24 -6.86 5.39
N PHE A 63 11.78 -6.80 6.66
CA PHE A 63 12.22 -5.79 7.62
C PHE A 63 13.73 -5.84 7.86
N TRP A 64 14.29 -7.03 7.99
CA TRP A 64 15.73 -7.20 8.15
C TRP A 64 16.49 -6.81 6.88
N ASP A 65 16.08 -7.30 5.72
CA ASP A 65 16.77 -7.04 4.46
C ASP A 65 16.85 -5.54 4.15
N ILE A 66 15.72 -4.81 4.33
CA ILE A 66 15.62 -3.41 3.92
C ILE A 66 16.10 -2.45 5.01
N TYR A 67 15.69 -2.66 6.27
CA TYR A 67 15.87 -1.67 7.35
C TYR A 67 16.83 -2.15 8.44
N LYS A 68 17.26 -3.40 8.42
CA LYS A 68 18.03 -4.06 9.49
C LYS A 68 17.30 -4.04 10.84
N LEU A 69 15.97 -4.19 10.78
CA LEU A 69 15.13 -4.25 11.96
C LEU A 69 14.74 -5.69 12.26
N ASP A 70 14.91 -6.08 13.52
CA ASP A 70 14.39 -7.33 14.06
C ASP A 70 12.90 -7.21 14.37
N VAL A 71 12.18 -8.32 14.23
CA VAL A 71 10.78 -8.44 14.62
C VAL A 71 10.70 -9.24 15.90
N VAL A 72 10.28 -8.58 16.97
CA VAL A 72 10.04 -9.21 18.28
C VAL A 72 8.56 -9.45 18.48
N GLU A 73 8.18 -10.71 18.68
CA GLU A 73 6.81 -11.09 19.01
C GLU A 73 6.55 -10.94 20.50
N ILE A 74 5.66 -10.01 20.85
CA ILE A 74 5.22 -9.82 22.23
C ILE A 74 3.97 -10.67 22.45
N PRO A 75 3.95 -11.56 23.46
CA PRO A 75 2.79 -12.37 23.77
C PRO A 75 1.55 -11.54 24.05
N THR A 76 0.38 -12.03 23.67
CA THR A 76 -0.90 -11.37 23.95
C THR A 76 -1.19 -11.33 25.45
N ASN A 77 -1.79 -10.25 25.93
CA ASN A 77 -2.16 -10.08 27.34
C ASN A 77 -3.12 -11.19 27.85
N LYS A 78 -4.05 -11.61 26.98
CA LYS A 78 -4.94 -12.74 27.23
C LYS A 78 -4.85 -13.75 26.10
N PRO A 79 -5.05 -15.05 26.37
CA PRO A 79 -5.11 -16.07 25.32
C PRO A 79 -6.15 -15.72 24.25
N ILE A 80 -5.85 -16.07 23.02
CA ILE A 80 -6.77 -15.87 21.89
C ILE A 80 -7.88 -16.91 22.00
N ALA A 81 -9.12 -16.44 22.22
CA ALA A 81 -10.31 -17.28 22.30
C ALA A 81 -11.06 -17.40 20.96
N ARG A 82 -10.55 -16.77 19.89
CA ARG A 82 -11.13 -16.84 18.55
C ARG A 82 -10.89 -18.22 17.93
N ASN A 83 -11.93 -18.78 17.35
CA ASN A 83 -11.86 -20.02 16.55
C ASN A 83 -11.61 -19.68 15.08
N ASP A 84 -10.41 -19.98 14.58
CA ASP A 84 -10.04 -19.80 13.17
C ASP A 84 -10.33 -21.11 12.40
N MET A 85 -11.43 -21.12 11.64
CA MET A 85 -11.88 -22.29 10.86
C MET A 85 -11.07 -22.43 9.56
N ASP A 86 -11.08 -23.65 9.01
CA ASP A 86 -10.52 -23.94 7.69
C ASP A 86 -11.27 -23.19 6.57
N ASP A 87 -10.60 -23.01 5.45
CA ASP A 87 -11.18 -22.36 4.28
C ASP A 87 -12.28 -23.23 3.68
N ARG A 88 -13.39 -22.59 3.28
CA ARG A 88 -14.49 -23.21 2.55
C ARG A 88 -14.34 -22.95 1.07
N ILE A 89 -14.13 -24.01 0.28
CA ILE A 89 -13.75 -23.91 -1.13
C ILE A 89 -14.90 -24.36 -2.01
N TYR A 90 -15.20 -23.55 -3.02
CA TYR A 90 -16.26 -23.75 -4.01
C TYR A 90 -15.69 -23.75 -5.42
N LYS A 91 -16.39 -24.38 -6.37
CA LYS A 91 -15.97 -24.37 -7.77
C LYS A 91 -16.13 -22.99 -8.39
N THR A 92 -17.25 -22.34 -8.15
CA THR A 92 -17.60 -21.05 -8.77
C THR A 92 -17.76 -19.93 -7.76
N SER A 93 -17.57 -18.70 -8.21
CA SER A 93 -17.80 -17.49 -7.41
C SER A 93 -19.28 -17.33 -7.02
N ARG A 94 -20.20 -17.80 -7.88
CA ARG A 94 -21.63 -17.77 -7.61
C ARG A 94 -22.00 -18.61 -6.40
N GLU A 95 -21.52 -19.86 -6.36
CA GLU A 95 -21.73 -20.76 -5.21
C GLU A 95 -21.16 -20.17 -3.94
N LYS A 96 -19.93 -19.68 -4.01
CA LYS A 96 -19.24 -19.02 -2.91
C LYS A 96 -20.07 -17.88 -2.33
N TYR A 97 -20.54 -16.95 -3.15
CA TYR A 97 -21.30 -15.80 -2.64
C TYR A 97 -22.67 -16.20 -2.07
N ASN A 98 -23.34 -17.20 -2.62
CA ASN A 98 -24.56 -17.72 -2.03
C ASN A 98 -24.29 -18.31 -0.65
N ALA A 99 -23.25 -19.12 -0.50
CA ALA A 99 -22.84 -19.68 0.78
C ALA A 99 -22.42 -18.61 1.80
N VAL A 100 -21.76 -17.54 1.37
CA VAL A 100 -21.44 -16.38 2.21
C VAL A 100 -22.73 -15.72 2.74
N ILE A 101 -23.72 -15.51 1.88
CA ILE A 101 -25.00 -14.92 2.30
C ILE A 101 -25.74 -15.82 3.30
N ASP A 102 -25.74 -17.12 3.07
CA ASP A 102 -26.39 -18.08 3.98
C ASP A 102 -25.71 -18.09 5.37
N GLU A 103 -24.36 -18.07 5.42
CA GLU A 103 -23.60 -17.93 6.67
C GLU A 103 -23.89 -16.60 7.39
N ILE A 104 -23.96 -15.49 6.65
CA ILE A 104 -24.33 -14.18 7.23
C ILE A 104 -25.70 -14.26 7.91
N ILE A 105 -26.69 -14.89 7.27
CA ILE A 105 -28.03 -15.04 7.80
C ILE A 105 -28.02 -15.91 9.07
N GLU A 106 -27.30 -17.01 9.05
CA GLU A 106 -27.15 -17.93 10.19
C GLU A 106 -26.52 -17.21 11.40
N MET A 107 -25.38 -16.56 11.20
CA MET A 107 -24.71 -15.81 12.27
C MET A 107 -25.58 -14.69 12.81
N ARG A 108 -26.21 -13.90 11.94
CA ARG A 108 -27.15 -12.85 12.33
C ARG A 108 -28.27 -13.39 13.20
N ASN A 109 -28.92 -14.50 12.79
CA ASN A 109 -30.06 -15.07 13.48
C ASN A 109 -29.65 -15.73 14.80
N SER A 110 -28.40 -16.13 14.99
CA SER A 110 -27.85 -16.58 16.26
C SER A 110 -27.45 -15.46 17.23
N GLY A 111 -27.74 -14.18 16.88
CA GLY A 111 -27.39 -13.02 17.70
C GLY A 111 -25.93 -12.56 17.57
N ARG A 112 -25.16 -13.16 16.66
CA ARG A 112 -23.76 -12.85 16.46
C ARG A 112 -23.59 -11.77 15.39
N PRO A 113 -22.94 -10.64 15.70
CA PRO A 113 -22.57 -9.68 14.68
C PRO A 113 -21.54 -10.27 13.72
N THR A 114 -21.67 -9.88 12.45
CA THR A 114 -20.87 -10.42 11.36
C THR A 114 -20.12 -9.30 10.65
N LEU A 115 -18.80 -9.44 10.52
CA LEU A 115 -17.96 -8.56 9.71
C LEU A 115 -17.50 -9.32 8.46
N VAL A 116 -17.99 -8.89 7.31
CA VAL A 116 -17.70 -9.49 6.01
C VAL A 116 -16.58 -8.70 5.35
N GLY A 117 -15.40 -9.30 5.22
CA GLY A 117 -14.25 -8.71 4.54
C GLY A 117 -14.28 -8.95 3.04
N THR A 118 -14.19 -7.88 2.25
CA THR A 118 -14.15 -7.94 0.79
C THR A 118 -12.84 -7.36 0.24
N THR A 119 -12.40 -7.86 -0.90
CA THR A 119 -11.15 -7.42 -1.55
C THR A 119 -11.32 -6.16 -2.39
N SER A 120 -12.55 -5.87 -2.83
CA SER A 120 -12.86 -4.71 -3.66
C SER A 120 -14.21 -4.06 -3.32
N VAL A 121 -14.40 -2.83 -3.80
CA VAL A 121 -15.66 -2.10 -3.65
C VAL A 121 -16.78 -2.79 -4.44
N GLU A 122 -16.47 -3.31 -5.63
CA GLU A 122 -17.44 -4.01 -6.50
C GLU A 122 -18.04 -5.24 -5.80
N ILE A 123 -17.19 -6.04 -5.13
CA ILE A 123 -17.65 -7.19 -4.36
C ILE A 123 -18.52 -6.75 -3.17
N SER A 124 -18.15 -5.67 -2.49
CA SER A 124 -18.95 -5.14 -1.39
C SER A 124 -20.33 -4.67 -1.85
N GLU A 125 -20.42 -4.02 -3.02
CA GLU A 125 -21.67 -3.60 -3.63
C GLU A 125 -22.52 -4.79 -4.13
N LEU A 126 -21.87 -5.82 -4.70
CA LEU A 126 -22.54 -7.06 -5.10
C LEU A 126 -23.20 -7.76 -3.91
N LEU A 127 -22.44 -7.98 -2.84
CA LEU A 127 -22.99 -8.60 -1.62
C LEU A 127 -24.09 -7.76 -0.98
N SER A 128 -23.95 -6.44 -0.99
CA SER A 128 -24.97 -5.54 -0.50
C SER A 128 -26.27 -5.69 -1.31
N LYS A 129 -26.20 -5.77 -2.65
CA LYS A 129 -27.38 -6.04 -3.48
C LYS A 129 -28.02 -7.39 -3.17
N MET A 130 -27.21 -8.44 -2.98
CA MET A 130 -27.72 -9.79 -2.62
C MET A 130 -28.43 -9.79 -1.26
N LEU A 131 -27.89 -9.11 -0.25
CA LEU A 131 -28.51 -8.97 1.07
C LEU A 131 -29.80 -8.15 1.00
N ASN A 132 -29.83 -7.09 0.20
CA ASN A 132 -31.04 -6.30 -0.02
C ASN A 132 -32.17 -7.12 -0.68
N MET A 133 -31.83 -7.96 -1.66
CA MET A 133 -32.83 -8.89 -2.26
C MET A 133 -33.41 -9.84 -1.24
N ARG A 134 -32.63 -10.27 -0.22
CA ARG A 134 -33.09 -11.11 0.89
C ARG A 134 -33.65 -10.30 2.08
N LYS A 135 -33.77 -8.98 1.95
CA LYS A 135 -34.29 -8.05 2.96
C LYS A 135 -33.51 -8.11 4.29
N ILE A 136 -32.19 -8.35 4.23
CA ILE A 136 -31.31 -8.38 5.39
C ILE A 136 -30.74 -6.99 5.62
N PRO A 137 -31.05 -6.34 6.78
CA PRO A 137 -30.45 -5.07 7.15
C PRO A 137 -28.94 -5.23 7.35
N HIS A 138 -28.16 -4.35 6.70
CA HIS A 138 -26.71 -4.38 6.79
C HIS A 138 -26.13 -2.98 6.58
N GLN A 139 -24.87 -2.82 6.91
CA GLN A 139 -24.09 -1.62 6.68
C GLN A 139 -22.92 -1.93 5.75
N VAL A 140 -22.54 -0.96 4.92
CA VAL A 140 -21.40 -1.08 4.02
C VAL A 140 -20.36 -0.04 4.42
N LEU A 141 -19.19 -0.53 4.81
CA LEU A 141 -18.03 0.27 5.16
C LEU A 141 -17.02 0.19 4.03
N ASN A 142 -17.13 1.10 3.10
CA ASN A 142 -16.19 1.26 2.00
C ASN A 142 -15.70 2.70 1.93
N ALA A 143 -14.74 2.92 1.08
CA ALA A 143 -14.08 4.19 0.91
C ALA A 143 -14.98 5.37 0.49
N LYS A 144 -16.16 5.10 -0.07
CA LYS A 144 -17.13 6.13 -0.44
C LYS A 144 -17.84 6.73 0.80
N LEU A 145 -17.82 6.00 1.93
CA LEU A 145 -18.59 6.34 3.15
C LEU A 145 -17.69 6.63 4.36
N HIS A 146 -16.44 7.05 4.15
CA HIS A 146 -15.45 7.24 5.22
C HIS A 146 -15.87 8.25 6.31
N GLN A 147 -16.72 9.23 6.00
CA GLN A 147 -17.20 10.20 7.00
C GLN A 147 -18.07 9.57 8.09
N LYS A 148 -18.73 8.42 7.80
CA LYS A 148 -19.56 7.66 8.74
C LYS A 148 -18.86 6.44 9.30
N GLU A 149 -17.56 6.31 9.07
CA GLU A 149 -16.78 5.11 9.43
C GLU A 149 -16.86 4.80 10.93
N ALA A 150 -16.72 5.79 11.78
CA ALA A 150 -16.77 5.62 13.22
C ALA A 150 -18.13 5.12 13.72
N ASP A 151 -19.22 5.67 13.19
CA ASP A 151 -20.58 5.28 13.56
C ASP A 151 -20.90 3.86 13.12
N ILE A 152 -20.49 3.49 11.89
CA ILE A 152 -20.68 2.15 11.36
C ILE A 152 -19.91 1.12 12.19
N VAL A 153 -18.65 1.42 12.55
CA VAL A 153 -17.82 0.53 13.37
C VAL A 153 -18.38 0.39 14.78
N ALA A 154 -18.92 1.46 15.37
CA ALA A 154 -19.55 1.40 16.68
C ALA A 154 -20.76 0.47 16.71
N LEU A 155 -21.50 0.36 15.61
CA LEU A 155 -22.65 -0.53 15.48
C LEU A 155 -22.27 -1.96 15.07
N ALA A 156 -21.10 -2.17 14.49
CA ALA A 156 -20.68 -3.47 13.94
C ALA A 156 -20.52 -4.59 14.99
N GLY A 157 -20.34 -4.23 16.25
CA GLY A 157 -20.22 -5.17 17.38
C GLY A 157 -21.48 -5.39 18.19
N GLN A 158 -22.63 -4.91 17.72
CA GLN A 158 -23.87 -4.91 18.47
C GLN A 158 -24.87 -5.93 17.91
N SER A 159 -25.84 -6.30 18.75
CA SER A 159 -27.05 -7.02 18.36
C SER A 159 -28.27 -6.24 18.82
N ARG A 160 -29.40 -6.44 18.12
CA ARG A 160 -30.68 -5.80 18.40
C ARG A 160 -31.80 -6.80 18.39
N LEU A 161 -32.78 -6.60 19.24
CA LEU A 161 -34.03 -7.38 19.16
C LEU A 161 -34.73 -7.14 17.81
N GLY A 162 -35.19 -8.21 17.21
CA GLY A 162 -35.89 -8.19 15.95
C GLY A 162 -36.60 -9.51 15.69
N THR A 163 -37.53 -9.49 14.76
CA THR A 163 -38.39 -10.64 14.44
C THR A 163 -37.77 -11.44 13.31
N VAL A 164 -37.69 -12.76 13.51
CA VAL A 164 -37.30 -13.76 12.50
C VAL A 164 -38.48 -14.63 12.17
N THR A 165 -38.73 -14.80 10.89
CA THR A 165 -39.73 -15.75 10.40
C THR A 165 -39.11 -17.15 10.32
N ILE A 166 -39.54 -18.06 11.12
CA ILE A 166 -39.08 -19.44 11.13
C ILE A 166 -40.16 -20.33 10.51
N LYS A 167 -39.77 -21.22 9.62
CA LYS A 167 -40.64 -22.29 9.12
C LYS A 167 -40.48 -23.52 10.01
N ASP A 168 -41.58 -24.01 10.55
CA ASP A 168 -41.58 -25.29 11.25
C ASP A 168 -41.49 -26.49 10.28
N GLU A 169 -41.29 -27.70 10.80
CA GLU A 169 -41.22 -28.92 9.98
C GLU A 169 -42.53 -29.19 9.19
N ALA A 170 -43.64 -28.60 9.61
CA ALA A 170 -44.94 -28.69 8.94
C ALA A 170 -45.15 -27.59 7.87
N GLY A 171 -44.16 -26.66 7.68
CA GLY A 171 -44.22 -25.58 6.70
C GLY A 171 -44.98 -24.32 7.16
N ASN A 172 -45.43 -24.27 8.44
CA ASN A 172 -46.04 -23.07 8.99
C ASN A 172 -45.00 -22.03 9.32
N THR A 173 -45.35 -20.75 9.11
CA THR A 173 -44.48 -19.62 9.36
C THR A 173 -44.81 -19.03 10.73
N ASN A 174 -43.86 -19.14 11.67
CA ASN A 174 -43.97 -18.52 12.98
C ASN A 174 -42.99 -17.34 13.06
N GLU A 175 -43.43 -16.25 13.65
CA GLU A 175 -42.58 -15.09 13.95
C GLU A 175 -42.06 -15.24 15.38
N GLU A 176 -40.73 -15.20 15.52
CA GLU A 176 -40.07 -15.27 16.81
C GLU A 176 -39.21 -14.03 17.01
N GLU A 177 -39.34 -13.37 18.15
CA GLU A 177 -38.49 -12.27 18.54
C GLU A 177 -37.14 -12.81 19.09
N ARG A 178 -36.07 -12.45 18.44
CA ARG A 178 -34.69 -12.87 18.79
C ARG A 178 -33.74 -11.73 18.78
N LEU A 179 -32.62 -11.92 19.46
CA LEU A 179 -31.47 -11.03 19.33
C LEU A 179 -30.81 -11.26 17.96
N LEU A 180 -30.74 -10.24 17.13
CA LEU A 180 -30.17 -10.29 15.79
C LEU A 180 -28.85 -9.54 15.74
N GLY A 181 -27.80 -10.23 15.27
CA GLY A 181 -26.47 -9.63 15.09
C GLY A 181 -26.42 -8.59 13.97
N ALA A 182 -25.65 -7.53 14.17
CA ALA A 182 -25.39 -6.55 13.12
C ALA A 182 -24.59 -7.18 11.97
N VAL A 183 -24.88 -6.79 10.73
CA VAL A 183 -24.16 -7.22 9.54
C VAL A 183 -23.40 -6.03 8.95
N THR A 184 -22.09 -6.15 8.85
CA THR A 184 -21.24 -5.10 8.29
C THR A 184 -20.36 -5.65 7.18
N ILE A 185 -20.48 -5.13 5.97
CA ILE A 185 -19.58 -5.44 4.86
C ILE A 185 -18.47 -4.38 4.85
N ALA A 186 -17.22 -4.79 4.91
CA ALA A 186 -16.08 -3.87 4.94
C ALA A 186 -15.03 -4.25 3.90
N THR A 187 -14.52 -3.27 3.16
CA THR A 187 -13.28 -3.45 2.40
C THR A 187 -12.08 -3.49 3.34
N ASN A 188 -11.01 -4.17 2.94
CA ASN A 188 -9.87 -4.51 3.80
C ASN A 188 -9.30 -3.42 4.68
N MET A 189 -9.29 -2.19 4.19
CA MET A 189 -8.66 -1.06 4.88
C MET A 189 -9.67 -0.20 5.66
N ALA A 190 -10.97 -0.44 5.47
CA ALA A 190 -12.00 0.32 6.13
C ALA A 190 -12.09 -0.05 7.63
N GLY A 191 -12.28 0.93 8.49
CA GLY A 191 -12.32 0.75 9.95
C GLY A 191 -10.96 0.43 10.59
N ARG A 192 -9.85 0.61 9.89
CA ARG A 192 -8.51 0.38 10.46
C ARG A 192 -8.22 1.38 11.59
N GLY A 193 -7.72 0.87 12.71
CA GLY A 193 -7.41 1.68 13.90
C GLY A 193 -8.60 1.88 14.84
N THR A 194 -9.82 1.45 14.47
CA THR A 194 -11.00 1.53 15.32
C THR A 194 -11.33 0.15 15.90
N ASP A 195 -11.61 0.11 17.20
CA ASP A 195 -11.98 -1.11 17.91
C ASP A 195 -13.48 -1.39 17.82
N ILE A 196 -13.84 -2.65 17.55
CA ILE A 196 -15.23 -3.12 17.55
C ILE A 196 -15.55 -3.63 18.96
N LYS A 197 -16.31 -2.84 19.72
CA LYS A 197 -16.70 -3.19 21.08
C LYS A 197 -17.90 -4.14 21.05
N LEU A 198 -17.83 -5.22 21.82
CA LEU A 198 -18.88 -6.24 21.93
C LEU A 198 -19.66 -6.06 23.24
N SER A 199 -20.99 -6.16 23.14
CA SER A 199 -21.86 -6.25 24.35
C SER A 199 -21.73 -7.62 25.02
N GLN A 200 -22.25 -7.76 26.26
CA GLN A 200 -22.19 -9.02 26.99
C GLN A 200 -23.02 -10.11 26.30
N GLU A 201 -24.18 -9.73 25.76
CA GLU A 201 -25.06 -10.65 25.01
C GLU A 201 -24.36 -11.20 23.77
N VAL A 202 -23.64 -10.35 23.05
CA VAL A 202 -22.85 -10.74 21.87
C VAL A 202 -21.71 -11.69 22.27
N LYS A 203 -21.03 -11.42 23.40
CA LYS A 203 -19.98 -12.32 23.89
C LYS A 203 -20.56 -13.69 24.29
N ALA A 204 -21.73 -13.70 24.91
CA ALA A 204 -22.44 -14.94 25.26
C ALA A 204 -22.90 -15.74 24.01
N ALA A 205 -23.28 -15.04 22.94
CA ALA A 205 -23.66 -15.65 21.66
C ALA A 205 -22.46 -16.19 20.85
N GLY A 206 -21.21 -15.98 21.31
CA GLY A 206 -19.99 -16.47 20.63
C GLY A 206 -19.17 -15.39 19.96
N GLY A 207 -19.47 -14.11 20.21
CA GLY A 207 -18.68 -12.95 19.77
C GLY A 207 -18.78 -12.63 18.28
N LEU A 208 -17.85 -11.82 17.80
CA LEU A 208 -17.82 -11.35 16.42
C LEU A 208 -17.43 -12.46 15.44
N ALA A 209 -18.25 -12.66 14.41
CA ALA A 209 -17.95 -13.57 13.30
C ALA A 209 -17.26 -12.81 12.15
N ILE A 210 -16.09 -13.26 11.74
CA ILE A 210 -15.36 -12.73 10.58
C ILE A 210 -15.58 -13.67 9.40
N ILE A 211 -16.07 -13.13 8.29
CA ILE A 211 -16.23 -13.84 7.03
C ILE A 211 -15.35 -13.15 5.98
N GLY A 212 -14.29 -13.83 5.54
CA GLY A 212 -13.49 -13.38 4.39
C GLY A 212 -14.09 -13.92 3.10
N THR A 213 -14.35 -13.07 2.12
CA THR A 213 -14.95 -13.48 0.83
C THR A 213 -13.94 -13.98 -0.18
N GLU A 214 -12.65 -13.76 0.09
CA GLU A 214 -11.50 -14.23 -0.68
C GLU A 214 -10.25 -14.23 0.21
N ARG A 215 -9.27 -15.05 -0.15
CA ARG A 215 -7.90 -14.91 0.38
C ARG A 215 -7.17 -13.80 -0.36
N HIS A 216 -6.47 -12.97 0.39
CA HIS A 216 -5.65 -11.89 -0.18
C HIS A 216 -4.32 -12.41 -0.72
N GLU A 217 -3.65 -11.62 -1.54
CA GLU A 217 -2.30 -11.92 -2.03
C GLU A 217 -1.25 -11.94 -0.89
N SER A 218 -1.55 -11.36 0.26
CA SER A 218 -0.68 -11.34 1.44
C SER A 218 -1.38 -11.91 2.67
N ARG A 219 -0.74 -12.88 3.32
CA ARG A 219 -1.19 -13.48 4.58
C ARG A 219 -1.36 -12.44 5.69
N ARG A 220 -0.56 -11.38 5.66
CA ARG A 220 -0.65 -10.25 6.59
C ARG A 220 -2.03 -9.58 6.56
N VAL A 221 -2.62 -9.42 5.37
CA VAL A 221 -3.94 -8.79 5.22
C VAL A 221 -5.04 -9.70 5.77
N ASP A 222 -4.96 -11.02 5.53
CA ASP A 222 -5.87 -12.00 6.11
C ASP A 222 -5.79 -12.00 7.64
N ARG A 223 -4.58 -11.96 8.20
CA ARG A 223 -4.38 -11.85 9.65
C ARG A 223 -4.95 -10.56 10.23
N GLN A 224 -4.84 -9.43 9.51
CA GLN A 224 -5.45 -8.16 9.93
C GLN A 224 -6.98 -8.23 9.94
N LEU A 225 -7.60 -8.95 9.00
CA LEU A 225 -9.04 -9.16 9.00
C LEU A 225 -9.46 -10.06 10.18
N ARG A 226 -8.82 -11.21 10.35
CA ARG A 226 -9.04 -12.11 11.49
C ARG A 226 -8.88 -11.42 12.84
N GLY A 227 -7.85 -10.57 12.96
CA GLY A 227 -7.51 -9.83 14.18
C GLY A 227 -8.52 -8.76 14.59
N ARG A 228 -9.61 -8.57 13.84
CA ARG A 228 -10.73 -7.73 14.28
C ARG A 228 -11.64 -8.42 15.30
N ALA A 229 -11.64 -9.76 15.34
CA ALA A 229 -12.32 -10.57 16.37
C ALA A 229 -11.31 -11.18 17.35
N GLY A 230 -11.77 -11.60 18.50
CA GLY A 230 -10.97 -12.28 19.52
C GLY A 230 -10.00 -11.35 20.27
N ARG A 231 -10.29 -10.06 20.34
CA ARG A 231 -9.47 -9.06 21.05
C ARG A 231 -9.65 -9.20 22.56
N GLN A 232 -8.54 -9.07 23.31
CA GLN A 232 -8.55 -9.11 24.78
C GLN A 232 -9.25 -10.33 25.38
N GLY A 233 -9.15 -11.49 24.71
CA GLY A 233 -9.78 -12.75 25.16
C GLY A 233 -11.28 -12.83 24.89
N ASP A 234 -11.85 -11.93 24.12
CA ASP A 234 -13.24 -12.04 23.66
C ASP A 234 -13.42 -13.26 22.73
N PRO A 235 -14.56 -13.96 22.79
CA PRO A 235 -14.87 -15.02 21.84
C PRO A 235 -15.05 -14.44 20.44
N GLY A 236 -14.92 -15.30 19.44
CA GLY A 236 -15.12 -14.94 18.05
C GLY A 236 -14.79 -16.10 17.12
N SER A 237 -15.05 -15.91 15.84
CA SER A 237 -14.68 -16.90 14.82
C SER A 237 -14.22 -16.22 13.53
N SER A 238 -13.44 -16.95 12.74
CA SER A 238 -13.09 -16.50 11.38
C SER A 238 -13.16 -17.67 10.40
N VAL A 239 -13.66 -17.38 9.19
CA VAL A 239 -13.71 -18.32 8.08
C VAL A 239 -13.47 -17.56 6.77
N PHE A 240 -12.77 -18.20 5.83
CA PHE A 240 -12.61 -17.67 4.48
C PHE A 240 -13.35 -18.54 3.47
N TYR A 241 -14.08 -17.88 2.59
CA TYR A 241 -14.77 -18.48 1.45
C TYR A 241 -13.95 -18.23 0.20
N VAL A 242 -13.57 -19.30 -0.48
CA VAL A 242 -12.67 -19.26 -1.63
C VAL A 242 -13.33 -19.96 -2.81
N SER A 243 -13.18 -19.43 -4.02
CA SER A 243 -13.56 -20.14 -5.24
C SER A 243 -12.34 -20.39 -6.13
N LEU A 244 -12.42 -21.39 -7.00
CA LEU A 244 -11.37 -21.65 -8.00
C LEU A 244 -11.23 -20.48 -9.01
N GLU A 245 -12.25 -19.64 -9.10
CA GLU A 245 -12.26 -18.46 -9.95
C GLU A 245 -11.58 -17.24 -9.33
N ASP A 246 -11.27 -17.27 -8.04
CA ASP A 246 -10.62 -16.16 -7.36
C ASP A 246 -9.21 -15.92 -7.90
N LYS A 247 -8.78 -14.66 -7.91
CA LYS A 247 -7.51 -14.22 -8.53
C LYS A 247 -6.31 -15.03 -8.03
N LEU A 248 -6.20 -15.23 -6.71
CA LEU A 248 -5.10 -16.00 -6.12
C LEU A 248 -5.12 -17.47 -6.58
N MET A 249 -6.32 -18.07 -6.65
CA MET A 249 -6.48 -19.46 -7.06
C MET A 249 -6.14 -19.66 -8.52
N ARG A 250 -6.55 -18.76 -9.41
CA ARG A 250 -6.20 -18.79 -10.84
C ARG A 250 -4.69 -18.74 -11.08
N LEU A 251 -3.97 -17.95 -10.28
CA LEU A 251 -2.53 -17.78 -10.47
C LEU A 251 -1.70 -18.98 -10.01
N PHE A 252 -2.12 -19.71 -8.97
CA PHE A 252 -1.21 -20.64 -8.29
C PHE A 252 -1.77 -22.01 -7.96
N ALA A 253 -3.07 -22.21 -7.94
CA ALA A 253 -3.65 -23.42 -7.38
C ALA A 253 -4.79 -24.06 -8.17
N SER A 254 -5.41 -23.36 -9.13
CA SER A 254 -6.68 -23.77 -9.74
C SER A 254 -6.64 -25.15 -10.37
N GLU A 255 -5.65 -25.49 -11.19
CA GLU A 255 -5.62 -26.76 -11.93
C GLU A 255 -5.39 -27.99 -11.04
N ARG A 256 -4.57 -27.87 -9.98
CA ARG A 256 -4.32 -29.00 -9.07
C ARG A 256 -5.52 -29.28 -8.20
N ILE A 257 -6.13 -28.21 -7.63
CA ILE A 257 -7.29 -28.33 -6.76
C ILE A 257 -8.51 -28.74 -7.59
N ALA A 258 -8.71 -28.19 -8.79
CA ALA A 258 -9.79 -28.60 -9.70
C ALA A 258 -9.71 -30.09 -10.02
N ARG A 259 -8.51 -30.61 -10.37
CA ARG A 259 -8.29 -32.06 -10.63
C ARG A 259 -8.59 -32.92 -9.40
N VAL A 260 -8.27 -32.44 -8.21
CA VAL A 260 -8.62 -33.15 -6.95
C VAL A 260 -10.12 -33.15 -6.74
N MET A 261 -10.80 -32.01 -6.94
CA MET A 261 -12.26 -31.91 -6.83
C MET A 261 -12.97 -32.84 -7.83
N ASP A 262 -12.53 -32.83 -9.08
CA ASP A 262 -13.12 -33.67 -10.12
C ASP A 262 -12.90 -35.19 -9.87
N LYS A 263 -11.71 -35.58 -9.37
CA LYS A 263 -11.42 -36.97 -8.99
C LYS A 263 -12.25 -37.44 -7.79
N LEU A 264 -12.60 -36.55 -6.87
CA LEU A 264 -13.41 -36.85 -5.71
C LEU A 264 -14.91 -36.78 -6.02
N GLY A 265 -15.31 -36.47 -7.23
CA GLY A 265 -16.71 -36.46 -7.68
C GLY A 265 -17.55 -35.31 -7.12
N PHE A 266 -16.93 -34.19 -6.73
CA PHE A 266 -17.65 -33.03 -6.22
C PHE A 266 -18.59 -32.45 -7.27
N LYS A 267 -19.86 -32.28 -6.87
CA LYS A 267 -20.92 -31.69 -7.69
C LYS A 267 -20.99 -30.18 -7.50
N GLU A 268 -21.78 -29.53 -8.33
CA GLU A 268 -22.13 -28.13 -8.15
C GLU A 268 -22.88 -27.95 -6.81
N GLY A 269 -22.44 -26.98 -6.00
CA GLY A 269 -22.95 -26.73 -4.65
C GLY A 269 -22.19 -27.43 -3.50
N ASP A 270 -21.33 -28.39 -3.80
CA ASP A 270 -20.52 -29.04 -2.77
C ASP A 270 -19.41 -28.12 -2.28
N ARG A 271 -19.17 -28.14 -0.96
CA ARG A 271 -18.05 -27.41 -0.34
C ARG A 271 -16.95 -28.37 0.09
N ILE A 272 -15.72 -27.91 -0.01
CA ILE A 272 -14.57 -28.61 0.55
C ILE A 272 -14.04 -27.82 1.75
N GLU A 273 -13.91 -28.50 2.86
CA GLU A 273 -13.18 -28.03 4.04
C GLU A 273 -12.04 -29.01 4.31
N SER A 274 -10.80 -28.56 4.16
CA SER A 274 -9.63 -29.41 4.36
C SER A 274 -8.42 -28.62 4.79
N PRO A 275 -7.81 -28.96 5.93
CA PRO A 275 -6.57 -28.31 6.40
C PRO A 275 -5.43 -28.40 5.37
N MET A 276 -5.40 -29.46 4.56
CA MET A 276 -4.38 -29.65 3.53
C MET A 276 -4.52 -28.60 2.42
N ILE A 277 -5.76 -28.29 2.02
CA ILE A 277 -6.02 -27.31 0.96
C ILE A 277 -5.78 -25.89 1.50
N SER A 278 -6.22 -25.58 2.72
CA SER A 278 -5.92 -24.30 3.39
C SER A 278 -4.41 -24.05 3.45
N ARG A 279 -3.60 -25.04 3.81
CA ARG A 279 -2.12 -24.94 3.77
C ARG A 279 -1.58 -24.76 2.36
N SER A 280 -2.18 -25.38 1.36
CA SER A 280 -1.78 -25.18 -0.04
C SER A 280 -2.02 -23.74 -0.50
N ILE A 281 -3.13 -23.14 -0.09
CA ILE A 281 -3.45 -21.73 -0.36
C ILE A 281 -2.44 -20.81 0.34
N GLU A 282 -2.12 -21.07 1.60
CA GLU A 282 -1.09 -20.29 2.33
C GLU A 282 0.29 -20.41 1.66
N HIS A 283 0.64 -21.57 1.14
CA HIS A 283 1.87 -21.74 0.38
C HIS A 283 1.87 -20.94 -0.93
N ALA A 284 0.73 -20.89 -1.62
CA ALA A 284 0.56 -20.04 -2.80
C ALA A 284 0.70 -18.55 -2.45
N GLN A 285 0.09 -18.09 -1.36
CA GLN A 285 0.25 -16.72 -0.86
C GLN A 285 1.73 -16.40 -0.58
N LYS A 286 2.46 -17.31 0.07
CA LYS A 286 3.89 -17.13 0.35
C LYS A 286 4.70 -16.93 -0.93
N LYS A 287 4.43 -17.69 -1.99
CA LYS A 287 5.09 -17.50 -3.29
C LYS A 287 4.78 -16.14 -3.91
N VAL A 288 3.53 -15.66 -3.79
CA VAL A 288 3.15 -14.31 -4.26
C VAL A 288 3.91 -13.24 -3.48
N GLU A 289 3.96 -13.37 -2.15
CA GLU A 289 4.69 -12.45 -1.27
C GLU A 289 6.18 -12.40 -1.65
N GLU A 290 6.83 -13.55 -1.83
CA GLU A 290 8.22 -13.65 -2.24
C GLU A 290 8.48 -13.01 -3.62
N ASN A 291 7.60 -13.26 -4.59
CA ASN A 291 7.71 -12.63 -5.91
C ASN A 291 7.54 -11.11 -5.84
N ASN A 292 6.53 -10.64 -5.13
CA ASN A 292 6.28 -9.21 -4.94
C ASN A 292 7.43 -8.53 -4.18
N PHE A 293 8.01 -9.20 -3.18
CA PHE A 293 9.20 -8.72 -2.50
C PHE A 293 10.39 -8.62 -3.46
N GLY A 294 10.62 -9.63 -4.29
CA GLY A 294 11.67 -9.60 -5.31
C GLY A 294 11.55 -8.42 -6.26
N ILE A 295 10.34 -8.09 -6.72
CA ILE A 295 10.07 -6.93 -7.56
C ILE A 295 10.40 -5.63 -6.80
N ARG A 296 9.90 -5.47 -5.57
CA ARG A 296 10.18 -4.29 -4.73
C ARG A 296 11.66 -4.12 -4.44
N LYS A 297 12.38 -5.21 -4.18
CA LYS A 297 13.83 -5.21 -3.93
C LYS A 297 14.60 -4.70 -5.14
N ARG A 298 14.28 -5.17 -6.35
CA ARG A 298 14.90 -4.68 -7.59
C ARG A 298 14.66 -3.20 -7.81
N LEU A 299 13.44 -2.72 -7.61
CA LEU A 299 13.12 -1.29 -7.72
C LEU A 299 13.93 -0.45 -6.72
N LEU A 300 14.13 -0.98 -5.51
CA LEU A 300 14.95 -0.30 -4.50
C LEU A 300 16.43 -0.27 -4.89
N GLU A 301 16.96 -1.35 -5.45
CA GLU A 301 18.35 -1.42 -5.95
C GLU A 301 18.61 -0.34 -7.03
N TYR A 302 17.66 -0.11 -7.94
CA TYR A 302 17.75 0.99 -8.91
C TYR A 302 17.68 2.37 -8.23
N ASP A 303 16.75 2.55 -7.28
CA ASP A 303 16.63 3.81 -6.56
C ASP A 303 17.83 4.10 -5.66
N ASP A 304 18.55 3.10 -5.17
CA ASP A 304 19.77 3.27 -4.37
C ASP A 304 20.88 3.98 -5.17
N VAL A 305 20.99 3.70 -6.47
CA VAL A 305 21.93 4.41 -7.36
C VAL A 305 21.54 5.89 -7.48
N MET A 306 20.25 6.15 -7.74
CA MET A 306 19.71 7.51 -7.82
C MET A 306 19.82 8.23 -6.47
N ASN A 307 19.66 7.52 -5.37
CA ASN A 307 19.76 8.07 -4.03
C ASN A 307 21.18 8.51 -3.68
N LYS A 308 22.20 7.78 -4.12
CA LYS A 308 23.60 8.22 -3.98
C LYS A 308 23.84 9.55 -4.70
N GLN A 309 23.38 9.69 -5.94
CA GLN A 309 23.48 10.94 -6.70
C GLN A 309 22.71 12.07 -6.00
N ARG A 310 21.50 11.79 -5.55
CA ARG A 310 20.62 12.74 -4.81
C ARG A 310 21.32 13.25 -3.55
N THR A 311 21.91 12.35 -2.76
CA THR A 311 22.62 12.69 -1.53
C THR A 311 23.74 13.68 -1.80
N VAL A 312 24.59 13.44 -2.81
CA VAL A 312 25.69 14.34 -3.17
C VAL A 312 25.17 15.74 -3.55
N VAL A 313 24.10 15.80 -4.36
CA VAL A 313 23.51 17.09 -4.77
C VAL A 313 22.90 17.82 -3.57
N TYR A 314 22.22 17.10 -2.68
CA TYR A 314 21.58 17.73 -1.53
C TYR A 314 22.58 18.17 -0.45
N GLU A 315 23.66 17.45 -0.27
CA GLU A 315 24.76 17.88 0.60
C GLU A 315 25.39 19.20 0.09
N LYS A 316 25.70 19.27 -1.21
CA LYS A 316 26.19 20.51 -1.82
C LYS A 316 25.20 21.66 -1.66
N ARG A 317 23.91 21.38 -1.91
CA ARG A 317 22.84 22.38 -1.72
C ARG A 317 22.73 22.83 -0.26
N LYS A 318 22.79 21.90 0.69
CA LYS A 318 22.76 22.22 2.12
C LYS A 318 23.94 23.10 2.53
N HIS A 319 25.15 22.78 2.09
CA HIS A 319 26.33 23.60 2.35
C HIS A 319 26.16 25.03 1.80
N ALA A 320 25.63 25.15 0.57
CA ALA A 320 25.35 26.44 -0.02
C ALA A 320 24.31 27.26 0.76
N LEU A 321 23.20 26.62 1.17
CA LEU A 321 22.13 27.27 1.93
C LEU A 321 22.55 27.68 3.35
N MET A 322 23.44 26.90 3.99
CA MET A 322 23.95 27.18 5.33
C MET A 322 25.17 28.12 5.33
N GLY A 323 25.65 28.54 4.16
CA GLY A 323 26.82 29.40 4.02
C GLY A 323 28.14 28.69 4.30
N GLU A 324 28.15 27.36 4.41
CA GLU A 324 29.34 26.57 4.68
C GLU A 324 30.13 26.35 3.38
N ARG A 325 31.41 26.72 3.38
CA ARG A 325 32.39 26.45 2.28
C ARG A 325 31.98 26.92 0.89
N ILE A 326 31.04 27.87 0.74
CA ILE A 326 30.56 28.35 -0.54
C ILE A 326 31.72 28.81 -1.44
N GLY A 327 32.67 29.54 -0.87
CA GLY A 327 33.85 30.02 -1.64
C GLY A 327 34.66 28.87 -2.22
N MET A 328 34.90 27.80 -1.44
CA MET A 328 35.63 26.60 -1.93
C MET A 328 34.84 25.86 -3.00
N ASP A 329 33.53 25.69 -2.80
CA ASP A 329 32.69 25.00 -3.76
C ASP A 329 32.61 25.73 -5.09
N ILE A 330 32.48 27.08 -5.08
CA ILE A 330 32.52 27.88 -6.29
C ILE A 330 33.89 27.80 -6.98
N THR A 331 34.98 27.87 -6.22
CA THR A 331 36.34 27.71 -6.75
C THR A 331 36.49 26.36 -7.46
N ASN A 332 36.07 25.27 -6.83
CA ASN A 332 36.12 23.94 -7.43
C ASN A 332 35.24 23.83 -8.69
N ILE A 333 34.02 24.37 -8.64
CA ILE A 333 33.12 24.38 -9.81
C ILE A 333 33.71 25.11 -10.98
N ILE A 334 34.32 26.31 -10.75
CA ILE A 334 34.96 27.08 -11.82
C ILE A 334 36.14 26.29 -12.38
N TRP A 335 36.98 25.66 -11.54
CA TRP A 335 38.08 24.82 -11.98
C TRP A 335 37.59 23.67 -12.86
N ASP A 336 36.65 22.86 -12.36
CA ASP A 336 36.11 21.71 -13.08
C ASP A 336 35.49 22.12 -14.43
N ARG A 337 34.86 23.29 -14.49
CA ARG A 337 34.27 23.80 -15.72
C ARG A 337 35.33 24.25 -16.72
N VAL A 338 36.34 25.01 -16.29
CA VAL A 338 37.44 25.43 -17.13
C VAL A 338 38.16 24.21 -17.74
N VAL A 339 38.53 23.26 -16.93
CA VAL A 339 39.16 22.00 -17.40
C VAL A 339 38.26 21.27 -18.40
N SER A 340 36.97 21.09 -18.06
CA SER A 340 36.03 20.41 -18.94
C SER A 340 35.82 21.10 -20.29
N ILE A 341 35.85 22.45 -20.34
CA ILE A 341 35.73 23.22 -21.58
C ILE A 341 36.95 22.95 -22.46
N ILE A 342 38.15 23.04 -21.88
CA ILE A 342 39.41 22.91 -22.64
C ILE A 342 39.66 21.49 -23.11
N GLU A 343 39.25 20.50 -22.34
CA GLU A 343 39.45 19.08 -22.70
C GLU A 343 38.53 18.60 -23.80
N LYS A 344 37.26 19.07 -23.80
CA LYS A 344 36.19 18.50 -24.64
C LYS A 344 35.94 19.23 -25.95
N ASN A 345 36.45 20.46 -26.10
CA ASN A 345 36.17 21.30 -27.24
C ASN A 345 37.44 21.62 -28.04
N ASP A 346 37.21 22.02 -29.27
CA ASP A 346 38.20 22.79 -30.10
C ASP A 346 38.21 24.26 -29.69
N TYR A 347 39.03 25.06 -30.34
CA TYR A 347 39.16 26.48 -29.98
C TYR A 347 37.86 27.28 -30.13
N GLU A 348 37.10 27.07 -31.22
CA GLU A 348 35.82 27.74 -31.45
C GLU A 348 34.78 27.30 -30.39
N GLY A 349 34.74 26.03 -30.09
CA GLY A 349 33.89 25.48 -29.02
C GLY A 349 34.26 26.01 -27.63
N CYS A 350 35.56 26.25 -27.37
CA CYS A 350 35.99 26.89 -26.13
C CYS A 350 35.48 28.35 -26.04
N GLN A 351 35.56 29.13 -27.12
CA GLN A 351 35.04 30.51 -27.11
C GLN A 351 33.54 30.53 -26.77
N ASP A 352 32.76 29.66 -27.40
CA ASP A 352 31.31 29.54 -27.17
C ASP A 352 30.98 29.14 -25.75
N GLU A 353 31.65 28.13 -25.22
CA GLU A 353 31.40 27.60 -23.89
C GLU A 353 31.84 28.54 -22.77
N PHE A 354 32.99 29.22 -22.89
CA PHE A 354 33.40 30.27 -21.93
C PHE A 354 32.37 31.39 -21.85
N MET A 355 31.83 31.83 -22.99
CA MET A 355 30.78 32.83 -23.02
C MET A 355 29.47 32.35 -22.43
N LYS A 356 29.03 31.15 -22.76
CA LYS A 356 27.73 30.57 -22.30
C LYS A 356 27.74 30.20 -20.83
N ILE A 357 28.83 29.59 -20.33
CA ILE A 357 28.87 29.02 -18.97
C ILE A 357 29.43 30.03 -17.96
N LEU A 358 30.54 30.71 -18.29
CA LEU A 358 31.21 31.57 -17.35
C LEU A 358 30.94 33.08 -17.63
N ALA A 359 30.19 33.38 -18.69
CA ALA A 359 29.88 34.75 -19.13
C ALA A 359 31.12 35.61 -19.24
N MET A 360 32.20 35.08 -19.83
CA MET A 360 33.47 35.74 -20.06
C MET A 360 34.01 35.38 -21.45
N GLU A 361 34.84 36.27 -22.00
CA GLU A 361 35.57 35.99 -23.24
C GLU A 361 36.59 34.87 -23.02
N CYS A 362 36.88 34.11 -24.08
CA CYS A 362 37.89 33.06 -24.02
C CYS A 362 39.25 33.65 -23.63
N PRO A 363 39.88 33.17 -22.54
CA PRO A 363 41.06 33.81 -21.96
C PRO A 363 42.38 33.47 -22.65
N PHE A 364 42.36 32.75 -23.77
CA PHE A 364 43.54 32.36 -24.54
C PHE A 364 43.27 32.47 -26.05
N SER A 365 44.35 32.60 -26.83
CA SER A 365 44.30 32.65 -28.28
C SER A 365 44.38 31.27 -28.93
N ASN A 366 44.08 31.19 -30.24
CA ASN A 366 44.21 29.93 -30.98
C ASN A 366 45.68 29.46 -31.05
N GLU A 367 46.64 30.39 -31.09
CA GLU A 367 48.08 30.07 -31.08
C GLU A 367 48.48 29.41 -29.75
N GLU A 368 48.03 29.95 -28.62
CA GLU A 368 48.24 29.36 -27.29
C GLU A 368 47.58 27.98 -27.18
N PHE A 369 46.35 27.81 -27.68
CA PHE A 369 45.62 26.54 -27.64
C PHE A 369 46.34 25.40 -28.39
N VAL A 370 47.06 25.74 -29.49
CA VAL A 370 47.81 24.75 -30.27
C VAL A 370 49.19 24.47 -29.68
N ASN A 371 49.84 25.48 -29.10
CA ASN A 371 51.26 25.41 -28.73
C ASN A 371 51.50 25.10 -27.24
N GLU A 372 50.56 25.37 -26.35
CA GLU A 372 50.69 25.13 -24.92
C GLU A 372 49.99 23.81 -24.50
N SER A 373 50.39 23.25 -23.35
CA SER A 373 49.68 22.10 -22.78
C SER A 373 48.31 22.50 -22.27
N LYS A 374 47.32 21.59 -22.38
CA LYS A 374 45.95 21.83 -21.88
C LYS A 374 45.94 22.19 -20.41
N ASP A 375 46.83 21.60 -19.61
CA ASP A 375 46.96 21.89 -18.18
C ASP A 375 47.40 23.30 -17.91
N THR A 376 48.39 23.81 -18.68
CA THR A 376 48.90 25.18 -18.55
C THR A 376 47.82 26.21 -18.94
N ILE A 377 47.07 25.92 -20.01
CA ILE A 377 45.95 26.74 -20.44
C ILE A 377 44.84 26.74 -19.39
N ALA A 378 44.54 25.60 -18.79
CA ALA A 378 43.52 25.46 -17.75
C ALA A 378 43.88 26.26 -16.48
N GLU A 379 45.15 26.21 -16.04
CA GLU A 379 45.60 27.00 -14.88
C GLU A 379 45.51 28.53 -15.15
N LYS A 380 45.98 28.99 -16.28
CA LYS A 380 45.88 30.42 -16.69
C LYS A 380 44.41 30.85 -16.77
N SER A 381 43.60 30.08 -17.45
CA SER A 381 42.17 30.35 -17.63
C SER A 381 41.42 30.39 -16.32
N PHE A 382 41.73 29.48 -15.40
CA PHE A 382 41.14 29.45 -14.06
C PHE A 382 41.46 30.74 -13.27
N GLN A 383 42.71 31.20 -13.29
CA GLN A 383 43.09 32.44 -12.59
C GLN A 383 42.30 33.64 -13.13
N ILE A 384 42.14 33.72 -14.45
CA ILE A 384 41.38 34.80 -15.12
C ILE A 384 39.90 34.70 -14.76
N ALA A 385 39.32 33.46 -14.78
CA ALA A 385 37.94 33.25 -14.43
C ALA A 385 37.65 33.59 -12.96
N MET A 386 38.54 33.25 -12.05
CA MET A 386 38.44 33.64 -10.64
C MET A 386 38.50 35.14 -10.41
N ALA A 387 39.40 35.82 -11.11
CA ALA A 387 39.51 37.29 -11.06
C ALA A 387 38.22 37.95 -11.60
N ASP A 388 37.68 37.43 -12.71
CA ASP A 388 36.43 37.94 -13.29
C ASP A 388 35.23 37.69 -12.36
N PHE A 389 35.15 36.48 -11.76
CA PHE A 389 34.14 36.15 -10.76
C PHE A 389 34.20 37.14 -9.58
N LYS A 390 35.37 37.37 -9.01
CA LYS A 390 35.55 38.30 -7.90
C LYS A 390 35.11 39.73 -8.30
N ARG A 391 35.53 40.21 -9.49
CA ARG A 391 35.12 41.52 -10.00
C ARG A 391 33.60 41.65 -10.15
N LYS A 392 32.91 40.58 -10.60
CA LYS A 392 31.45 40.53 -10.70
C LYS A 392 30.78 40.56 -9.33
N THR A 393 31.31 39.79 -8.35
CA THR A 393 30.79 39.73 -6.99
C THR A 393 30.94 41.09 -6.27
N ASP A 394 32.06 41.80 -6.44
CA ASP A 394 32.29 43.09 -5.80
C ASP A 394 31.38 44.22 -6.34
N ARG A 395 30.65 43.98 -7.45
CA ARG A 395 29.70 44.93 -8.05
C ARG A 395 28.26 44.75 -7.55
N ILE A 396 27.96 43.68 -6.89
CA ILE A 396 26.66 43.38 -6.32
C ILE A 396 26.61 43.81 -4.86
#